data_9544ddd79fd5ca84c8bd5a5255dd96f7
#
_entry.id   9544ddd79fd5ca84c8bd5a5255dd96f7
#
_cell.length_a   1.000
_cell.length_b   1.000
_cell.length_c   1.000
_cell.angle_alpha   90.00
_cell.angle_beta   90.00
_cell.angle_gamma   90.00
#
_symmetry.space_group_name_H-M   'P 1'
#
loop_
_entity.id
_entity.type
_entity.pdbx_description
1 polymer ?
#
loop_
_entity_poly.entity_id
_entity_poly.type
_entity_poly.pdbx_seq_one_letter_code
_entity_poly.pdbx_strand_id
1 'polypeptide(L)'
;DMEARRILEALRSGIPSRAVGQYFSEARPQIMKEVSVRLDRVSETGKSDGFVISGKYGEGKTHLLNTVFNMAHGANMVVSYLSLSKETPMDKLYLVYQKLVSNTYLPGRQQPGFLQALDGMTPNSPLAGEMLAYAAKELDTDKLYYLLRSYMSTEDQEERFLLQADLEGDFVANGLLKKIYK
;
A
#
# COMPACT_ATOMS: atom_id res chain seq x y z
N ASP A 1 -2.58 8.80 -28.47
CA ASP A 1 -2.94 8.22 -27.18
C ASP A 1 -1.98 8.75 -26.11
N MET A 2 -2.53 9.35 -25.04
CA MET A 2 -1.72 9.95 -23.97
C MET A 2 -0.85 8.93 -23.22
N GLU A 3 -1.32 7.72 -23.07
CA GLU A 3 -0.59 6.65 -22.37
C GLU A 3 0.64 6.22 -23.16
N ALA A 4 0.51 6.02 -24.47
CA ALA A 4 1.63 5.69 -25.34
C ALA A 4 2.73 6.78 -25.31
N ARG A 5 2.36 8.06 -25.27
CA ARG A 5 3.32 9.17 -25.13
C ARG A 5 4.07 9.11 -23.80
N ARG A 6 3.37 8.88 -22.69
CA ARG A 6 4.01 8.74 -21.35
C ARG A 6 4.99 7.57 -21.32
N ILE A 7 4.64 6.44 -21.92
CA ILE A 7 5.53 5.28 -22.02
C ILE A 7 6.77 5.60 -22.85
N LEU A 8 6.60 6.25 -24.00
CA LEU A 8 7.73 6.65 -24.85
C LEU A 8 8.64 7.67 -24.17
N GLU A 9 8.09 8.64 -23.45
CA GLU A 9 8.87 9.61 -22.67
C GLU A 9 9.63 8.95 -21.52
N ALA A 10 9.00 8.03 -20.79
CA ALA A 10 9.65 7.26 -19.73
C ALA A 10 10.81 6.40 -20.28
N LEU A 11 10.62 5.73 -21.42
CA LEU A 11 11.66 4.96 -22.10
C LEU A 11 12.82 5.85 -22.58
N ARG A 12 12.51 7.01 -23.17
CA ARG A 12 13.53 7.96 -23.65
C ARG A 12 14.36 8.55 -22.50
N SER A 13 13.73 8.84 -21.37
CA SER A 13 14.41 9.39 -20.20
C SER A 13 15.10 8.33 -19.33
N GLY A 14 14.90 7.04 -19.62
CA GLY A 14 15.43 5.93 -18.81
C GLY A 14 14.81 5.86 -17.42
N ILE A 15 13.64 6.50 -17.22
CA ILE A 15 12.95 6.50 -15.93
C ILE A 15 12.04 5.28 -15.84
N PRO A 16 12.24 4.38 -14.86
CA PRO A 16 11.37 3.25 -14.65
C PRO A 16 9.96 3.73 -14.28
N SER A 17 8.94 3.22 -14.96
CA SER A 17 7.55 3.51 -14.63
C SER A 17 6.72 2.22 -14.58
N ARG A 18 5.60 2.24 -13.84
CA ARG A 18 4.68 1.11 -13.76
C ARG A 18 4.05 0.80 -15.12
N ALA A 19 3.73 1.82 -15.89
CA ALA A 19 3.21 1.65 -17.25
C ALA A 19 4.20 0.90 -18.15
N VAL A 20 5.50 1.24 -18.09
CA VAL A 20 6.54 0.48 -18.81
C VAL A 20 6.59 -0.97 -18.33
N GLY A 21 6.51 -1.21 -17.00
CA GLY A 21 6.48 -2.56 -16.43
C GLY A 21 5.30 -3.42 -16.90
N GLN A 22 4.17 -2.81 -17.21
CA GLN A 22 3.00 -3.51 -17.71
C GLN A 22 3.18 -4.03 -19.16
N TYR A 23 3.82 -3.25 -20.03
CA TYR A 23 3.97 -3.59 -21.45
C TYR A 23 5.26 -4.35 -21.77
N PHE A 24 6.27 -4.28 -20.92
CA PHE A 24 7.58 -4.88 -21.14
C PHE A 24 7.94 -5.93 -20.07
N SER A 25 6.96 -6.68 -19.60
CA SER A 25 7.12 -7.72 -18.56
C SER A 25 7.93 -8.95 -19.05
N GLU A 26 8.08 -9.14 -20.34
CA GLU A 26 8.69 -10.35 -20.92
C GLU A 26 10.24 -10.39 -20.86
N ALA A 27 10.89 -9.33 -20.38
CA ALA A 27 12.35 -9.24 -20.40
C ALA A 27 13.06 -10.34 -19.59
N ARG A 28 12.38 -10.99 -18.63
CA ARG A 28 12.95 -12.04 -17.77
C ARG A 28 11.90 -13.10 -17.42
N PRO A 29 11.49 -13.94 -18.37
CA PRO A 29 10.34 -14.85 -18.19
C PRO A 29 10.54 -15.87 -17.07
N GLN A 30 11.77 -16.31 -16.83
CA GLN A 30 12.06 -17.26 -15.74
C GLN A 30 11.85 -16.66 -14.36
N ILE A 31 12.33 -15.43 -14.15
CA ILE A 31 12.12 -14.71 -12.87
C ILE A 31 10.64 -14.40 -12.69
N MET A 32 9.95 -13.97 -13.75
CA MET A 32 8.52 -13.68 -13.66
C MET A 32 7.69 -14.92 -13.35
N LYS A 33 8.05 -16.06 -13.91
CA LYS A 33 7.41 -17.35 -13.57
C LYS A 33 7.63 -17.71 -12.08
N GLU A 34 8.84 -17.54 -11.58
CA GLU A 34 9.13 -17.79 -10.16
C GLU A 34 8.34 -16.85 -9.24
N VAL A 35 8.26 -15.58 -9.59
CA VAL A 35 7.44 -14.59 -8.85
C VAL A 35 5.97 -15.00 -8.84
N SER A 36 5.40 -15.38 -10.00
CA SER A 36 4.01 -15.84 -10.07
C SER A 36 3.75 -17.02 -9.14
N VAL A 37 4.57 -18.04 -9.21
CA VAL A 37 4.44 -19.24 -8.34
C VAL A 37 4.49 -18.86 -6.85
N ARG A 38 5.33 -17.89 -6.46
CA ARG A 38 5.41 -17.42 -5.08
C ARG A 38 4.17 -16.63 -4.66
N LEU A 39 3.65 -15.75 -5.53
CA LEU A 39 2.41 -15.01 -5.27
C LEU A 39 1.23 -15.96 -5.09
N ASP A 40 1.09 -16.96 -5.98
CA ASP A 40 0.05 -17.99 -5.90
C ASP A 40 0.14 -18.74 -4.57
N ARG A 41 1.36 -19.18 -4.19
CA ARG A 41 1.59 -19.89 -2.92
C ARG A 41 1.24 -19.05 -1.69
N VAL A 42 1.59 -17.75 -1.68
CA VAL A 42 1.22 -16.85 -0.58
C VAL A 42 -0.30 -16.69 -0.51
N SER A 43 -0.96 -16.52 -1.65
CA SER A 43 -2.42 -16.39 -1.74
C SER A 43 -3.13 -17.66 -1.25
N GLU A 44 -2.65 -18.84 -1.63
CA GLU A 44 -3.27 -20.12 -1.26
C GLU A 44 -3.01 -20.53 0.19
N THR A 45 -1.82 -20.27 0.70
CA THR A 45 -1.38 -20.80 2.01
C THR A 45 -1.43 -19.79 3.15
N GLY A 46 -1.52 -18.49 2.85
CA GLY A 46 -1.37 -17.41 3.83
C GLY A 46 0.02 -17.31 4.47
N LYS A 47 1.00 -18.09 3.98
CA LYS A 47 2.36 -18.09 4.53
C LYS A 47 3.22 -17.05 3.85
N SER A 48 4.03 -16.36 4.66
CA SER A 48 5.01 -15.40 4.15
C SER A 48 6.03 -16.05 3.24
N ASP A 49 6.41 -15.35 2.17
CA ASP A 49 7.51 -15.71 1.29
C ASP A 49 8.32 -14.45 0.98
N GLY A 50 9.54 -14.60 0.53
CA GLY A 50 10.42 -13.49 0.19
C GLY A 50 11.59 -13.90 -0.68
N PHE A 51 12.11 -12.96 -1.45
CA PHE A 51 13.31 -13.13 -2.24
C PHE A 51 14.07 -11.80 -2.36
N VAL A 52 15.34 -11.92 -2.68
CA VAL A 52 16.24 -10.77 -2.88
C VAL A 52 16.64 -10.69 -4.34
N ILE A 53 16.46 -9.52 -4.94
CA ILE A 53 16.93 -9.25 -6.29
C ILE A 53 18.22 -8.43 -6.19
N SER A 54 19.34 -9.03 -6.60
CA SER A 54 20.65 -8.39 -6.66
C SER A 54 21.07 -8.13 -8.10
N GLY A 55 21.81 -7.06 -8.34
CA GLY A 55 22.33 -6.73 -9.66
C GLY A 55 22.97 -5.34 -9.68
N LYS A 56 23.75 -5.05 -10.73
CA LYS A 56 24.44 -3.77 -10.93
C LYS A 56 23.46 -2.64 -11.26
N TYR A 57 23.94 -1.41 -11.19
CA TYR A 57 23.17 -0.27 -11.65
C TYR A 57 22.80 -0.42 -13.15
N GLY A 58 21.58 -0.05 -13.51
CA GLY A 58 21.08 -0.16 -14.89
C GLY A 58 20.55 -1.53 -15.32
N GLU A 59 20.68 -2.59 -14.52
CA GLU A 59 20.23 -3.95 -14.87
C GLU A 59 18.71 -4.17 -14.77
N GLY A 60 17.92 -3.12 -14.57
CA GLY A 60 16.46 -3.18 -14.62
C GLY A 60 15.79 -3.68 -13.33
N LYS A 61 16.45 -3.62 -12.17
CA LYS A 61 15.84 -4.03 -10.87
C LYS A 61 14.54 -3.29 -10.57
N THR A 62 14.53 -1.98 -10.73
CA THR A 62 13.32 -1.17 -10.49
C THR A 62 12.21 -1.50 -11.48
N HIS A 63 12.55 -1.79 -12.74
CA HIS A 63 11.58 -2.25 -13.73
C HIS A 63 10.95 -3.59 -13.30
N LEU A 64 11.78 -4.53 -12.87
CA LEU A 64 11.31 -5.82 -12.35
C LEU A 64 10.37 -5.65 -11.15
N LEU A 65 10.73 -4.79 -10.18
CA LEU A 65 9.87 -4.49 -9.02
C LEU A 65 8.53 -3.87 -9.45
N ASN A 66 8.53 -2.98 -10.44
CA ASN A 66 7.28 -2.43 -10.99
C ASN A 66 6.42 -3.51 -11.67
N THR A 67 7.04 -4.47 -12.33
CA THR A 67 6.32 -5.61 -12.94
C THR A 67 5.72 -6.51 -11.86
N VAL A 68 6.49 -6.85 -10.81
CA VAL A 68 5.99 -7.60 -9.64
C VAL A 68 4.83 -6.87 -8.96
N PHE A 69 4.95 -5.55 -8.79
CA PHE A 69 3.87 -4.71 -8.27
C PHE A 69 2.59 -4.88 -9.09
N ASN A 70 2.69 -4.73 -10.42
CA ASN A 70 1.53 -4.84 -11.30
C ASN A 70 0.91 -6.25 -11.26
N MET A 71 1.73 -7.29 -11.19
CA MET A 71 1.25 -8.68 -11.06
C MET A 71 0.47 -8.89 -9.76
N ALA A 72 1.03 -8.50 -8.62
CA ALA A 72 0.40 -8.66 -7.32
C ALA A 72 -0.90 -7.83 -7.22
N HIS A 73 -0.87 -6.56 -7.67
CA HIS A 73 -2.05 -5.71 -7.67
C HIS A 73 -3.14 -6.23 -8.64
N GLY A 74 -2.76 -6.75 -9.81
CA GLY A 74 -3.66 -7.42 -10.74
C GLY A 74 -4.26 -8.73 -10.21
N ALA A 75 -3.54 -9.41 -9.31
CA ALA A 75 -4.02 -10.58 -8.56
C ALA A 75 -4.86 -10.21 -7.32
N ASN A 76 -5.35 -8.98 -7.24
CA ASN A 76 -6.19 -8.48 -6.15
C ASN A 76 -5.51 -8.48 -4.76
N MET A 77 -4.18 -8.33 -4.74
CA MET A 77 -3.40 -8.20 -3.51
C MET A 77 -3.23 -6.73 -3.12
N VAL A 78 -3.10 -6.48 -1.83
CA VAL A 78 -2.61 -5.19 -1.31
C VAL A 78 -1.13 -5.07 -1.61
N VAL A 79 -0.69 -3.97 -2.20
CA VAL A 79 0.71 -3.77 -2.58
C VAL A 79 1.23 -2.46 -2.01
N SER A 80 2.38 -2.52 -1.33
CA SER A 80 3.10 -1.34 -0.87
C SER A 80 4.48 -1.28 -1.52
N TYR A 81 4.90 -0.08 -1.91
CA TYR A 81 6.22 0.17 -2.47
C TYR A 81 7.01 1.12 -1.58
N LEU A 82 8.21 0.69 -1.20
CA LEU A 82 9.11 1.49 -0.37
C LEU A 82 10.49 1.58 -1.01
N SER A 83 11.04 2.79 -1.10
CA SER A 83 12.44 3.03 -1.40
C SER A 83 13.15 3.48 -0.13
N LEU A 84 14.15 2.72 0.31
CA LEU A 84 14.98 3.09 1.44
C LEU A 84 15.94 4.21 1.04
N SER A 85 16.03 5.24 1.86
CA SER A 85 16.87 6.40 1.65
C SER A 85 17.34 6.98 2.99
N LYS A 86 18.04 8.11 2.96
CA LYS A 86 18.41 8.84 4.19
C LYS A 86 17.18 9.37 4.93
N GLU A 87 16.11 9.68 4.20
CA GLU A 87 14.82 10.15 4.74
C GLU A 87 13.97 9.01 5.29
N THR A 88 14.23 7.77 4.84
CA THR A 88 13.50 6.57 5.26
C THR A 88 14.50 5.47 5.66
N PRO A 89 15.27 5.68 6.73
CA PRO A 89 16.25 4.70 7.17
C PRO A 89 15.59 3.56 7.95
N MET A 90 16.13 2.33 7.81
CA MET A 90 15.56 1.13 8.42
C MET A 90 15.60 1.09 9.95
N ASP A 91 16.45 1.88 10.58
CA ASP A 91 16.53 2.01 12.03
C ASP A 91 15.42 2.89 12.63
N LYS A 92 14.67 3.60 11.79
CA LYS A 92 13.52 4.42 12.18
C LYS A 92 12.22 3.84 11.66
N LEU A 93 11.75 2.77 12.28
CA LEU A 93 10.59 2.01 11.82
C LEU A 93 9.31 2.85 11.67
N TYR A 94 9.14 3.91 12.46
CA TYR A 94 7.99 4.81 12.31
C TYR A 94 7.98 5.55 10.96
N LEU A 95 9.15 5.97 10.43
CA LEU A 95 9.26 6.56 9.10
C LEU A 95 9.03 5.53 8.00
N VAL A 96 9.51 4.29 8.21
CA VAL A 96 9.27 3.16 7.31
C VAL A 96 7.78 2.86 7.23
N TYR A 97 7.10 2.78 8.39
CA TYR A 97 5.65 2.55 8.46
C TYR A 97 4.88 3.64 7.71
N GLN A 98 5.12 4.90 8.05
CA GLN A 98 4.47 6.05 7.43
C GLN A 98 4.63 6.02 5.90
N LYS A 99 5.84 5.74 5.41
CA LYS A 99 6.13 5.66 3.98
C LYS A 99 5.49 4.45 3.31
N LEU A 100 5.43 3.29 3.99
CA LEU A 100 4.73 2.11 3.50
C LEU A 100 3.24 2.39 3.36
N VAL A 101 2.59 2.91 4.39
CA VAL A 101 1.15 3.15 4.41
C VAL A 101 0.75 4.17 3.36
N SER A 102 1.48 5.29 3.25
CA SER A 102 1.21 6.31 2.23
C SER A 102 1.41 5.83 0.79
N ASN A 103 2.16 4.74 0.58
CA ASN A 103 2.38 4.10 -0.72
C ASN A 103 1.70 2.72 -0.82
N THR A 104 0.68 2.46 -0.02
CA THR A 104 -0.11 1.22 -0.08
C THR A 104 -1.25 1.37 -1.07
N TYR A 105 -1.30 0.45 -2.03
CA TYR A 105 -2.36 0.36 -3.04
C TYR A 105 -3.31 -0.78 -2.66
N LEU A 106 -4.55 -0.42 -2.40
CA LEU A 106 -5.62 -1.39 -2.14
C LEU A 106 -6.11 -2.03 -3.43
N PRO A 107 -6.64 -3.26 -3.40
CA PRO A 107 -7.18 -3.93 -4.56
C PRO A 107 -8.18 -3.07 -5.34
N GLY A 108 -8.02 -3.02 -6.65
CA GLY A 108 -8.86 -2.22 -7.54
C GLY A 108 -8.71 -0.69 -7.43
N ARG A 109 -7.81 -0.18 -6.58
CA ARG A 109 -7.57 1.25 -6.42
C ARG A 109 -6.33 1.70 -7.19
N GLN A 110 -6.44 2.83 -7.89
CA GLN A 110 -5.32 3.41 -8.66
C GLN A 110 -4.49 4.42 -7.86
N GLN A 111 -5.05 4.93 -6.77
CA GLN A 111 -4.38 5.88 -5.88
C GLN A 111 -3.90 5.15 -4.61
N PRO A 112 -2.72 5.50 -4.09
CA PRO A 112 -2.23 4.96 -2.82
C PRO A 112 -2.95 5.58 -1.63
N GLY A 113 -2.78 4.95 -0.45
CA GLY A 113 -3.34 5.39 0.82
C GLY A 113 -4.71 4.80 1.13
N PHE A 114 -5.19 5.09 2.33
CA PHE A 114 -6.43 4.52 2.87
C PHE A 114 -7.64 5.44 2.74
N LEU A 115 -7.46 6.72 2.37
CA LEU A 115 -8.54 7.72 2.33
C LEU A 115 -9.77 7.23 1.56
N GLN A 116 -9.58 6.73 0.35
CA GLN A 116 -10.71 6.26 -0.47
C GLN A 116 -11.43 5.04 0.13
N ALA A 117 -10.73 4.22 0.90
CA ALA A 117 -11.35 3.09 1.60
C ALA A 117 -12.13 3.58 2.81
N LEU A 118 -11.56 4.51 3.58
CA LEU A 118 -12.23 5.10 4.75
C LEU A 118 -13.48 5.88 4.35
N ASP A 119 -13.41 6.72 3.30
CA ASP A 119 -14.56 7.49 2.81
C ASP A 119 -15.67 6.60 2.23
N GLY A 120 -15.34 5.43 1.72
CA GLY A 120 -16.30 4.43 1.25
C GLY A 120 -16.96 3.62 2.37
N MET A 121 -16.49 3.75 3.61
CA MET A 121 -17.06 3.04 4.77
C MET A 121 -18.24 3.82 5.33
N THR A 122 -19.44 3.30 5.10
CA THR A 122 -20.66 3.85 5.73
C THR A 122 -20.94 3.17 7.06
N PRO A 123 -21.35 3.91 8.10
CA PRO A 123 -21.86 3.31 9.34
C PRO A 123 -22.94 2.26 9.03
N ASN A 124 -22.92 1.15 9.75
CA ASN A 124 -23.88 0.04 9.56
C ASN A 124 -23.78 -0.74 8.23
N SER A 125 -22.75 -0.50 7.41
CA SER A 125 -22.48 -1.37 6.27
C SER A 125 -21.93 -2.73 6.75
N PRO A 126 -22.19 -3.85 6.02
CA PRO A 126 -21.62 -5.16 6.37
C PRO A 126 -20.09 -5.10 6.49
N LEU A 127 -19.42 -4.41 5.56
CA LEU A 127 -17.96 -4.23 5.57
C LEU A 127 -17.48 -3.52 6.84
N ALA A 128 -18.15 -2.45 7.25
CA ALA A 128 -17.81 -1.73 8.49
C ALA A 128 -17.95 -2.65 9.72
N GLY A 129 -19.01 -3.45 9.77
CA GLY A 129 -19.22 -4.44 10.83
C GLY A 129 -18.11 -5.50 10.88
N GLU A 130 -17.73 -6.05 9.74
CA GLU A 130 -16.64 -7.03 9.63
C GLU A 130 -15.28 -6.44 10.04
N MET A 131 -14.96 -5.24 9.60
CA MET A 131 -13.71 -4.56 9.96
C MET A 131 -13.63 -4.24 11.45
N LEU A 132 -14.72 -3.77 12.06
CA LEU A 132 -14.77 -3.52 13.50
C LEU A 132 -14.65 -4.83 14.30
N ALA A 133 -15.32 -5.90 13.86
CA ALA A 133 -15.22 -7.21 14.50
C ALA A 133 -13.80 -7.78 14.40
N TYR A 134 -13.16 -7.64 13.24
CA TYR A 134 -11.76 -8.03 13.05
C TYR A 134 -10.81 -7.23 13.96
N ALA A 135 -10.93 -5.88 13.95
CA ALA A 135 -10.11 -5.02 14.78
C ALA A 135 -10.25 -5.32 16.28
N ALA A 136 -11.44 -5.70 16.73
CA ALA A 136 -11.71 -6.01 18.14
C ALA A 136 -11.24 -7.41 18.58
N LYS A 137 -11.12 -8.37 17.67
CA LYS A 137 -10.85 -9.78 18.02
C LYS A 137 -9.47 -10.27 17.63
N GLU A 138 -8.96 -9.81 16.47
CA GLU A 138 -7.76 -10.39 15.86
C GLU A 138 -6.51 -9.52 16.06
N LEU A 139 -6.65 -8.29 16.58
CA LEU A 139 -5.54 -7.40 16.83
C LEU A 139 -5.23 -7.29 18.33
N ASP A 140 -3.95 -7.27 18.67
CA ASP A 140 -3.47 -7.10 20.05
C ASP A 140 -3.64 -5.67 20.58
N THR A 141 -4.37 -4.81 19.87
CA THR A 141 -4.59 -3.41 20.24
C THR A 141 -5.98 -2.94 19.81
N ASP A 142 -6.65 -2.22 20.71
CA ASP A 142 -7.95 -1.60 20.44
C ASP A 142 -7.85 -0.32 19.57
N LYS A 143 -6.65 0.13 19.25
CA LYS A 143 -6.43 1.42 18.58
C LYS A 143 -7.18 1.49 17.23
N LEU A 144 -7.06 0.47 16.38
CA LEU A 144 -7.73 0.45 15.09
C LEU A 144 -9.25 0.41 15.24
N TYR A 145 -9.77 -0.32 16.21
CA TYR A 145 -11.21 -0.35 16.50
C TYR A 145 -11.75 1.04 16.84
N TYR A 146 -11.12 1.74 17.79
CA TYR A 146 -11.56 3.09 18.18
C TYR A 146 -11.36 4.10 17.05
N LEU A 147 -10.30 3.97 16.25
CA LEU A 147 -10.07 4.83 15.08
C LEU A 147 -11.21 4.68 14.06
N LEU A 148 -11.51 3.47 13.63
CA LEU A 148 -12.56 3.19 12.65
C LEU A 148 -13.93 3.63 13.16
N ARG A 149 -14.25 3.33 14.42
CA ARG A 149 -15.49 3.75 15.06
C ARG A 149 -15.63 5.27 15.09
N SER A 150 -14.59 5.99 15.51
CA SER A 150 -14.56 7.45 15.55
C SER A 150 -14.71 8.05 14.15
N TYR A 151 -13.98 7.51 13.16
CA TYR A 151 -14.04 7.95 11.77
C TYR A 151 -15.48 7.84 11.21
N MET A 152 -16.16 6.73 11.46
CA MET A 152 -17.52 6.50 11.00
C MET A 152 -18.57 7.32 11.76
N SER A 153 -18.26 7.76 12.98
CA SER A 153 -19.22 8.51 13.83
C SER A 153 -19.13 10.02 13.71
N THR A 154 -18.09 10.54 13.04
CA THR A 154 -17.93 11.99 12.86
C THR A 154 -18.23 12.40 11.42
N GLU A 155 -18.88 13.57 11.26
CA GLU A 155 -19.06 14.26 9.98
C GLU A 155 -18.06 15.41 9.82
N ASP A 156 -17.30 15.73 10.86
CA ASP A 156 -16.30 16.79 10.86
C ASP A 156 -15.08 16.41 10.02
N GLN A 157 -14.79 17.20 9.01
CA GLN A 157 -13.69 16.95 8.07
C GLN A 157 -12.31 17.07 8.72
N GLU A 158 -12.16 17.94 9.71
CA GLU A 158 -10.90 18.10 10.45
C GLU A 158 -10.64 16.86 11.34
N GLU A 159 -11.68 16.38 12.05
CA GLU A 159 -11.58 15.15 12.83
C GLU A 159 -11.24 13.95 11.94
N ARG A 160 -11.90 13.80 10.78
CA ARG A 160 -11.59 12.74 9.80
C ARG A 160 -10.16 12.80 9.31
N PHE A 161 -9.68 13.98 8.95
CA PHE A 161 -8.28 14.18 8.54
C PHE A 161 -7.30 13.78 9.62
N LEU A 162 -7.54 14.15 10.88
CA LEU A 162 -6.66 13.80 12.00
C LEU A 162 -6.67 12.29 12.29
N LEU A 163 -7.82 11.62 12.19
CA LEU A 163 -7.93 10.17 12.35
C LEU A 163 -7.22 9.43 11.23
N GLN A 164 -7.34 9.90 9.99
CA GLN A 164 -6.58 9.36 8.86
C GLN A 164 -5.08 9.53 9.05
N ALA A 165 -4.62 10.72 9.44
CA ALA A 165 -3.22 11.02 9.71
C ALA A 165 -2.64 10.09 10.80
N ASP A 166 -3.41 9.83 11.87
CA ASP A 166 -3.00 8.89 12.92
C ASP A 166 -2.91 7.44 12.40
N LEU A 167 -3.85 7.01 11.53
CA LEU A 167 -3.80 5.70 10.87
C LEU A 167 -2.55 5.57 9.99
N GLU A 168 -2.23 6.61 9.24
CA GLU A 168 -1.10 6.62 8.31
C GLU A 168 0.26 6.84 9.02
N GLY A 169 0.25 7.03 10.33
CA GLY A 169 1.45 7.18 11.16
C GLY A 169 2.02 8.59 11.18
N ASP A 170 1.27 9.58 10.74
CA ASP A 170 1.64 10.98 10.87
C ASP A 170 1.58 11.42 12.34
N PHE A 171 2.38 12.42 12.66
CA PHE A 171 2.39 12.97 14.00
C PHE A 171 1.12 13.79 14.26
N VAL A 172 0.25 13.26 15.11
CA VAL A 172 -0.91 13.97 15.64
C VAL A 172 -0.75 14.15 17.15
N ALA A 173 -0.95 15.37 17.63
CA ALA A 173 -0.79 15.65 19.07
C ALA A 173 -1.79 14.84 19.92
N ASN A 174 -1.31 14.15 20.94
CA ASN A 174 -2.14 13.30 21.82
C ASN A 174 -3.35 14.02 22.42
N GLY A 175 -3.22 15.32 22.68
CA GLY A 175 -4.34 16.14 23.20
C GLY A 175 -5.49 16.29 22.21
N LEU A 176 -5.21 16.28 20.90
CA LEU A 176 -6.23 16.29 19.85
C LEU A 176 -6.87 14.91 19.71
N LEU A 177 -6.04 13.85 19.65
CA LEU A 177 -6.55 12.48 19.53
C LEU A 177 -7.48 12.09 20.68
N LYS A 178 -7.14 12.45 21.93
CA LYS A 178 -7.99 12.19 23.10
C LYS A 178 -9.38 12.83 23.02
N LYS A 179 -9.57 13.90 22.25
CA LYS A 179 -10.87 14.56 22.05
C LYS A 179 -11.69 13.89 20.96
N ILE A 180 -11.03 13.27 20.00
CA ILE A 180 -11.64 12.73 18.77
C ILE A 180 -12.01 11.25 18.94
N TYR A 181 -11.17 10.47 19.66
CA TYR A 181 -11.48 9.07 19.93
C TYR A 181 -12.71 8.92 20.84
N LYS A 182 -13.73 8.23 20.33
CA LYS A 182 -15.03 8.03 20.99
C LYS A 182 -15.28 6.56 21.35
#